data_01b97a3cb6cd4922d736e65a3abc7a56
#
_entry.id   01b97a3cb6cd4922d736e65a3abc7a56
#
_cell.length_a   1.000
_cell.length_b   1.000
_cell.length_c   1.000
_cell.angle_alpha   90.00
_cell.angle_beta   90.00
_cell.angle_gamma   90.00
#
_symmetry.space_group_name_H-M   'P 1'
#
loop_
_entity.id
_entity.type
_entity.pdbx_description
1 polymer ?
#
loop_
_entity_poly.entity_id
_entity_poly.type
_entity_poly.pdbx_seq_one_letter_code
_entity_poly.pdbx_strand_id
1 'polypeptide(L)'
;MKIPSSNIQVPEKLQHPSSQRSLHPRAIGAWCLLFLWSLVLGFWSFNGRAAETNTLISTWIAAQTNIHTFSADVVQTRTFKSLAQPLTAYGHLWFEAPNQFRWELTNPVPSIAVRSADTMLVIYPKLKRAERYPLTGDQAGQWRDIMKLLDAGFPRSEADVQSEYNILSQEVKGDVCELTLQPKSTAARKFMPQIKISFSTKNSTLTSTELQMADGSTMRNDFKNTQLNPKIDESLFAPKLGSDYKITEPFKQQ
;
A
#
# COMPACT_ATOMS: atom_id res chain seq x y z
N MET A 1 -40.11 -30.37 33.38
CA MET A 1 -39.28 -30.08 34.57
C MET A 1 -39.18 -28.57 34.66
N LYS A 2 -39.73 -27.98 35.74
CA LYS A 2 -40.05 -26.56 35.90
C LYS A 2 -38.81 -25.72 36.21
N ILE A 3 -38.73 -24.54 35.63
CA ILE A 3 -37.82 -23.43 35.92
C ILE A 3 -38.31 -22.70 37.16
N PRO A 4 -37.51 -22.31 38.13
CA PRO A 4 -37.91 -21.32 39.12
C PRO A 4 -37.26 -19.95 38.76
N SER A 5 -38.16 -18.95 38.70
CA SER A 5 -37.83 -17.53 38.68
C SER A 5 -37.54 -17.02 40.10
N SER A 6 -36.50 -16.21 40.26
CA SER A 6 -36.27 -15.45 41.49
C SER A 6 -36.26 -13.95 41.22
N ASN A 7 -37.29 -13.29 41.76
CA ASN A 7 -37.42 -11.85 41.94
C ASN A 7 -36.36 -11.33 42.91
N ILE A 8 -35.76 -10.19 42.60
CA ILE A 8 -35.08 -9.33 43.58
C ILE A 8 -35.63 -7.92 43.48
N GLN A 9 -36.12 -7.47 44.63
CA GLN A 9 -36.79 -6.21 44.89
C GLN A 9 -35.83 -5.02 44.95
N VAL A 10 -36.38 -3.86 44.56
CA VAL A 10 -35.79 -2.52 44.69
C VAL A 10 -36.11 -1.97 46.09
N PRO A 11 -35.22 -1.32 46.83
CA PRO A 11 -35.58 -0.47 47.93
C PRO A 11 -35.62 1.01 47.56
N GLU A 12 -36.60 1.64 48.15
CA GLU A 12 -37.14 2.96 48.01
C GLU A 12 -36.39 4.04 48.84
N LYS A 13 -36.34 5.23 48.24
CA LYS A 13 -36.23 6.59 48.83
C LYS A 13 -35.54 6.82 50.18
N LEU A 14 -34.66 7.81 50.19
CA LEU A 14 -34.49 8.73 51.32
C LEU A 14 -34.39 10.19 50.83
N GLN A 15 -35.13 11.04 51.55
CA GLN A 15 -35.48 12.43 51.28
C GLN A 15 -34.36 13.43 51.60
N HIS A 16 -34.44 14.60 50.94
CA HIS A 16 -33.69 15.83 51.21
C HIS A 16 -33.83 16.37 52.63
N PRO A 17 -32.89 17.23 53.05
CA PRO A 17 -33.29 18.54 53.54
C PRO A 17 -32.63 19.72 52.81
N SER A 18 -33.45 20.70 52.51
CA SER A 18 -33.16 22.01 52.00
C SER A 18 -32.38 22.86 53.03
N SER A 19 -31.30 23.50 52.61
CA SER A 19 -30.72 24.62 53.32
C SER A 19 -30.39 25.74 52.33
N GLN A 20 -31.22 26.77 52.39
CA GLN A 20 -30.99 28.07 51.75
C GLN A 20 -29.80 28.76 52.42
N ARG A 21 -28.80 29.16 51.68
CA ARG A 21 -27.85 30.22 52.04
C ARG A 21 -27.71 31.22 50.90
N SER A 22 -28.05 32.43 51.25
CA SER A 22 -27.95 33.66 50.47
C SER A 22 -26.59 33.89 49.86
N LEU A 23 -26.53 34.05 48.53
CA LEU A 23 -25.34 34.46 47.80
C LEU A 23 -25.31 35.98 47.66
N HIS A 24 -24.24 36.58 48.16
CA HIS A 24 -23.88 37.96 47.87
C HIS A 24 -23.22 38.05 46.50
N PRO A 25 -23.57 39.05 45.69
CA PRO A 25 -22.94 39.22 44.38
C PRO A 25 -21.72 40.12 44.47
N ARG A 26 -20.53 39.59 44.42
CA ARG A 26 -19.30 40.35 44.05
C ARG A 26 -18.17 39.40 43.72
N ALA A 27 -17.57 39.60 42.52
CA ALA A 27 -16.36 38.99 41.97
C ALA A 27 -16.48 37.81 40.96
N ILE A 28 -17.26 37.99 39.91
CA ILE A 28 -17.21 37.11 38.72
C ILE A 28 -16.79 37.89 37.43
N GLY A 29 -16.06 38.98 37.57
CA GLY A 29 -15.70 39.83 36.43
C GLY A 29 -14.27 39.67 35.88
N ALA A 30 -13.39 39.03 36.60
CA ALA A 30 -11.95 39.09 36.25
C ALA A 30 -11.35 37.74 35.73
N TRP A 31 -12.03 36.63 35.90
CA TRP A 31 -11.50 35.30 35.49
C TRP A 31 -11.98 34.82 34.13
N CYS A 32 -13.06 35.36 33.61
CA CYS A 32 -13.56 34.97 32.26
C CYS A 32 -12.71 35.57 31.13
N LEU A 33 -11.98 36.65 31.33
CA LEU A 33 -11.13 37.27 30.27
C LEU A 33 -9.79 36.55 30.09
N LEU A 34 -9.28 35.81 31.05
CA LEU A 34 -8.03 35.06 30.93
C LEU A 34 -8.24 33.70 30.25
N PHE A 35 -9.45 33.13 30.31
CA PHE A 35 -9.78 31.86 29.58
C PHE A 35 -10.01 32.06 28.10
N LEU A 36 -10.47 33.22 27.65
CA LEU A 36 -10.66 33.53 26.24
C LEU A 36 -9.34 33.80 25.51
N TRP A 37 -8.29 34.25 26.20
CA TRP A 37 -6.98 34.47 25.59
C TRP A 37 -6.18 33.16 25.42
N SER A 38 -6.38 32.17 26.27
CA SER A 38 -5.72 30.87 26.14
C SER A 38 -6.31 30.01 25.00
N LEU A 39 -7.56 30.23 24.59
CA LEU A 39 -8.19 29.56 23.44
C LEU A 39 -7.72 30.14 22.09
N VAL A 40 -7.30 31.40 22.02
CA VAL A 40 -6.80 32.02 20.77
C VAL A 40 -5.37 31.60 20.45
N LEU A 41 -4.55 31.27 21.43
CA LEU A 41 -3.15 30.83 21.21
C LEU A 41 -3.02 29.32 20.92
N GLY A 42 -4.09 28.53 21.15
CA GLY A 42 -4.06 27.09 20.89
C GLY A 42 -4.37 26.67 19.44
N PHE A 43 -4.88 27.58 18.61
CA PHE A 43 -5.30 27.24 17.24
C PHE A 43 -4.21 27.38 16.17
N TRP A 44 -3.01 27.82 16.51
CA TRP A 44 -1.95 28.08 15.51
C TRP A 44 -0.90 26.98 15.36
N SER A 45 -1.05 25.83 16.01
CA SER A 45 0.02 24.82 16.01
C SER A 45 -0.30 23.52 15.26
N PHE A 46 -1.46 23.41 14.59
CA PHE A 46 -1.84 22.12 13.94
C PHE A 46 -1.79 22.09 12.42
N ASN A 47 -1.50 23.19 11.73
CA ASN A 47 -1.53 23.23 10.27
C ASN A 47 -0.21 22.86 9.56
N GLY A 48 0.91 22.72 10.28
CA GLY A 48 2.22 22.51 9.65
C GLY A 48 2.39 21.08 9.07
N ARG A 49 1.91 20.07 9.78
CA ARG A 49 2.18 18.67 9.38
C ARG A 49 1.39 18.20 8.16
N ALA A 50 0.14 18.60 8.01
CA ALA A 50 -0.69 18.17 6.88
C ALA A 50 -0.23 18.82 5.55
N ALA A 51 0.25 20.06 5.59
CA ALA A 51 0.75 20.75 4.40
C ALA A 51 2.09 20.18 3.90
N GLU A 52 3.04 19.89 4.81
CA GLU A 52 4.32 19.25 4.47
C GLU A 52 4.11 17.83 3.93
N THR A 53 3.13 17.12 4.48
CA THR A 53 2.77 15.75 4.10
C THR A 53 2.32 15.67 2.64
N ASN A 54 1.40 16.53 2.23
CA ASN A 54 0.94 16.58 0.84
C ASN A 54 2.07 16.95 -0.15
N THR A 55 2.96 17.86 0.25
CA THR A 55 4.09 18.29 -0.59
C THR A 55 5.06 17.14 -0.91
N LEU A 56 5.35 16.25 0.05
CA LEU A 56 6.24 15.12 -0.19
C LEU A 56 5.67 14.12 -1.19
N ILE A 57 4.37 13.81 -1.09
CA ILE A 57 3.70 12.90 -2.04
C ILE A 57 3.69 13.54 -3.43
N SER A 58 3.28 14.79 -3.55
CA SER A 58 3.25 15.52 -4.83
C SER A 58 4.64 15.59 -5.47
N THR A 59 5.67 15.86 -4.68
CA THR A 59 7.06 15.89 -5.14
C THR A 59 7.51 14.51 -5.63
N TRP A 60 7.19 13.46 -4.87
CA TRP A 60 7.51 12.09 -5.26
C TRP A 60 6.82 11.70 -6.57
N ILE A 61 5.50 11.95 -6.69
CA ILE A 61 4.75 11.66 -7.92
C ILE A 61 5.31 12.44 -9.11
N ALA A 62 5.59 13.74 -8.93
CA ALA A 62 6.19 14.55 -9.97
C ALA A 62 7.56 14.02 -10.43
N ALA A 63 8.36 13.48 -9.51
CA ALA A 63 9.63 12.83 -9.86
C ALA A 63 9.41 11.55 -10.67
N GLN A 64 8.36 10.76 -10.36
CA GLN A 64 8.05 9.52 -11.09
C GLN A 64 7.67 9.78 -12.56
N THR A 65 7.11 10.93 -12.90
CA THR A 65 6.77 11.26 -14.31
C THR A 65 7.99 11.36 -15.22
N ASN A 66 9.17 11.68 -14.66
CA ASN A 66 10.43 11.79 -15.37
C ASN A 66 11.19 10.44 -15.45
N ILE A 67 10.68 9.38 -14.83
CA ILE A 67 11.27 8.06 -14.90
C ILE A 67 10.67 7.31 -16.08
N HIS A 68 11.47 7.16 -17.15
CA HIS A 68 11.10 6.38 -18.33
C HIS A 68 11.53 4.92 -18.18
N THR A 69 12.69 4.71 -17.59
CA THR A 69 13.20 3.37 -17.27
C THR A 69 13.74 3.33 -15.85
N PHE A 70 13.68 2.14 -15.24
CA PHE A 70 14.12 1.89 -13.89
C PHE A 70 14.74 0.49 -13.82
N SER A 71 15.83 0.36 -13.09
CA SER A 71 16.48 -0.93 -12.85
C SER A 71 16.96 -1.00 -11.40
N ALA A 72 16.77 -2.16 -10.75
CA ALA A 72 17.20 -2.37 -9.38
C ALA A 72 17.43 -3.85 -9.07
N ASP A 73 18.36 -4.13 -8.18
CA ASP A 73 18.43 -5.41 -7.51
C ASP A 73 17.29 -5.53 -6.51
N VAL A 74 16.68 -6.70 -6.42
CA VAL A 74 15.51 -6.98 -5.60
C VAL A 74 15.83 -8.03 -4.55
N VAL A 75 15.48 -7.72 -3.30
CA VAL A 75 15.36 -8.70 -2.23
C VAL A 75 13.88 -8.84 -1.91
N GLN A 76 13.27 -9.97 -2.29
CA GLN A 76 11.88 -10.26 -2.02
C GLN A 76 11.76 -11.13 -0.77
N THR A 77 11.01 -10.66 0.22
CA THR A 77 10.68 -11.39 1.44
C THR A 77 9.20 -11.71 1.48
N ARG A 78 8.85 -12.99 1.58
CA ARG A 78 7.46 -13.46 1.71
C ARG A 78 7.24 -14.04 3.10
N THR A 79 6.27 -13.51 3.81
CA THR A 79 5.87 -14.00 5.13
C THR A 79 4.51 -14.68 5.02
N PHE A 80 4.41 -15.91 5.47
CA PHE A 80 3.17 -16.68 5.50
C PHE A 80 2.84 -17.03 6.94
N LYS A 81 1.56 -16.97 7.31
CA LYS A 81 1.12 -17.37 8.67
C LYS A 81 1.43 -18.83 9.01
N SER A 82 1.50 -19.69 7.99
CA SER A 82 1.79 -21.11 8.13
C SER A 82 3.28 -21.46 8.26
N LEU A 83 4.18 -20.50 8.04
CA LEU A 83 5.62 -20.72 8.08
C LEU A 83 6.23 -19.99 9.27
N ALA A 84 7.11 -20.67 9.99
CA ALA A 84 7.84 -20.10 11.13
C ALA A 84 8.85 -19.02 10.72
N GLN A 85 9.37 -19.07 9.48
CA GLN A 85 10.34 -18.12 8.96
C GLN A 85 9.92 -17.61 7.58
N PRO A 86 10.21 -16.34 7.27
CA PRO A 86 9.98 -15.80 5.95
C PRO A 86 10.82 -16.48 4.87
N LEU A 87 10.29 -16.54 3.66
CA LEU A 87 11.01 -16.98 2.48
C LEU A 87 11.65 -15.76 1.80
N THR A 88 12.96 -15.82 1.58
CA THR A 88 13.69 -14.75 0.90
C THR A 88 14.14 -15.21 -0.48
N ALA A 89 13.95 -14.35 -1.48
CA ALA A 89 14.43 -14.53 -2.84
C ALA A 89 15.19 -13.30 -3.29
N TYR A 90 16.13 -13.50 -4.21
CA TYR A 90 16.97 -12.45 -4.77
C TYR A 90 16.78 -12.40 -6.28
N GLY A 91 16.86 -11.20 -6.83
CA GLY A 91 16.64 -11.03 -8.25
C GLY A 91 16.93 -9.63 -8.75
N HIS A 92 16.34 -9.31 -9.90
CA HIS A 92 16.50 -8.02 -10.54
C HIS A 92 15.19 -7.59 -11.20
N LEU A 93 14.91 -6.28 -11.16
CA LEU A 93 13.78 -5.64 -11.81
C LEU A 93 14.27 -4.68 -12.88
N TRP A 94 13.72 -4.80 -14.08
CA TRP A 94 13.73 -3.78 -15.13
C TRP A 94 12.30 -3.31 -15.35
N PHE A 95 12.13 -2.01 -15.42
CA PHE A 95 10.85 -1.38 -15.71
C PHE A 95 11.03 -0.36 -16.83
N GLU A 96 10.06 -0.29 -17.72
CA GLU A 96 9.95 0.71 -18.78
C GLU A 96 8.53 1.24 -18.84
N ALA A 97 8.44 2.56 -18.80
CA ALA A 97 7.17 3.25 -18.84
C ALA A 97 6.44 3.03 -20.17
N PRO A 98 5.10 2.96 -20.17
CA PRO A 98 4.25 3.24 -19.02
C PRO A 98 4.05 2.03 -18.10
N ASN A 99 4.25 0.80 -18.55
CA ASN A 99 3.80 -0.38 -17.80
C ASN A 99 4.50 -1.70 -18.19
N GLN A 100 5.63 -1.65 -18.86
CA GLN A 100 6.43 -2.84 -19.15
C GLN A 100 7.37 -3.13 -17.99
N PHE A 101 7.52 -4.38 -17.61
CA PHE A 101 8.53 -4.80 -16.68
C PHE A 101 9.01 -6.22 -16.94
N ARG A 102 10.24 -6.48 -16.51
CA ARG A 102 10.80 -7.81 -16.33
C ARG A 102 11.28 -7.94 -14.89
N TRP A 103 10.74 -8.92 -14.20
CA TRP A 103 11.08 -9.23 -12.83
C TRP A 103 11.66 -10.63 -12.77
N GLU A 104 12.94 -10.73 -12.53
CA GLU A 104 13.64 -12.00 -12.40
C GLU A 104 13.94 -12.30 -10.94
N LEU A 105 13.57 -13.47 -10.47
CA LEU A 105 14.11 -14.06 -9.25
C LEU A 105 15.05 -15.19 -9.65
N THR A 106 16.26 -15.17 -9.12
CA THR A 106 17.33 -16.10 -9.49
C THR A 106 17.56 -17.17 -8.42
N ASN A 107 17.38 -16.82 -7.16
CA ASN A 107 17.63 -17.69 -6.02
C ASN A 107 16.52 -17.49 -4.96
N PRO A 108 16.02 -18.56 -4.30
CA PRO A 108 16.39 -19.98 -4.44
C PRO A 108 15.78 -20.67 -5.65
N VAL A 109 14.62 -20.18 -6.14
CA VAL A 109 13.91 -20.78 -7.28
C VAL A 109 13.81 -19.76 -8.40
N PRO A 110 14.47 -20.00 -9.55
CA PRO A 110 14.38 -19.11 -10.68
C PRO A 110 12.96 -18.97 -11.20
N SER A 111 12.50 -17.74 -11.33
CA SER A 111 11.24 -17.38 -11.97
C SER A 111 11.36 -16.02 -12.64
N ILE A 112 10.65 -15.83 -13.75
CA ILE A 112 10.70 -14.59 -14.52
C ILE A 112 9.27 -14.17 -14.79
N ALA A 113 8.90 -12.98 -14.37
CA ALA A 113 7.65 -12.36 -14.76
C ALA A 113 7.94 -11.23 -15.75
N VAL A 114 7.33 -11.29 -16.93
CA VAL A 114 7.45 -10.26 -17.95
C VAL A 114 6.08 -9.72 -18.27
N ARG A 115 5.89 -8.42 -18.13
CA ARG A 115 4.69 -7.71 -18.55
C ARG A 115 4.99 -6.93 -19.81
N SER A 116 4.18 -7.14 -20.81
CA SER A 116 4.05 -6.32 -22.02
C SER A 116 2.71 -5.58 -22.00
N ALA A 117 2.39 -4.81 -23.05
CA ALA A 117 1.13 -4.04 -23.12
C ALA A 117 -0.11 -4.90 -22.87
N ASP A 118 -0.17 -6.08 -23.48
CA ASP A 118 -1.39 -6.91 -23.56
C ASP A 118 -1.34 -8.18 -22.72
N THR A 119 -0.16 -8.58 -22.28
CA THR A 119 0.02 -9.87 -21.59
C THR A 119 1.05 -9.77 -20.48
N MET A 120 0.86 -10.62 -19.48
CA MET A 120 1.90 -10.96 -18.52
C MET A 120 2.25 -12.43 -18.67
N LEU A 121 3.54 -12.72 -18.76
CA LEU A 121 4.08 -14.06 -18.86
C LEU A 121 4.90 -14.37 -17.60
N VAL A 122 4.55 -15.46 -16.91
CA VAL A 122 5.31 -15.97 -15.76
C VAL A 122 6.01 -17.23 -16.18
N ILE A 123 7.34 -17.23 -16.18
CA ILE A 123 8.18 -18.31 -16.69
C ILE A 123 8.87 -19.00 -15.51
N TYR A 124 8.84 -20.32 -15.53
CA TYR A 124 9.55 -21.19 -14.59
C TYR A 124 10.60 -22.00 -15.35
N PRO A 125 11.83 -21.47 -15.50
CA PRO A 125 12.85 -22.07 -16.39
C PRO A 125 13.20 -23.51 -16.04
N LYS A 126 13.33 -23.82 -14.75
CA LYS A 126 13.65 -25.20 -14.29
C LYS A 126 12.55 -26.21 -14.60
N LEU A 127 11.29 -25.75 -14.73
CA LEU A 127 10.13 -26.61 -15.02
C LEU A 127 9.77 -26.63 -16.49
N LYS A 128 10.46 -25.87 -17.34
CA LYS A 128 10.09 -25.67 -18.74
C LYS A 128 8.60 -25.31 -18.90
N ARG A 129 8.09 -24.48 -18.01
CA ARG A 129 6.69 -24.07 -17.97
C ARG A 129 6.59 -22.55 -18.00
N ALA A 130 5.57 -22.06 -18.68
CA ALA A 130 5.18 -20.67 -18.63
C ALA A 130 3.66 -20.53 -18.48
N GLU A 131 3.22 -19.49 -17.81
CA GLU A 131 1.83 -19.14 -17.63
C GLU A 131 1.58 -17.79 -18.28
N ARG A 132 0.57 -17.72 -19.16
CA ARG A 132 0.20 -16.49 -19.86
C ARG A 132 -1.10 -15.95 -19.29
N TYR A 133 -1.06 -14.67 -18.91
CA TYR A 133 -2.18 -13.93 -18.34
C TYR A 133 -2.54 -12.80 -19.31
N PRO A 134 -3.74 -12.78 -19.92
CA PRO A 134 -4.19 -11.66 -20.73
C PRO A 134 -4.47 -10.44 -19.86
N LEU A 135 -4.02 -9.24 -20.26
CA LEU A 135 -4.23 -7.98 -19.57
C LEU A 135 -5.29 -7.11 -20.27
N THR A 136 -5.70 -7.49 -21.47
CA THR A 136 -6.73 -6.83 -22.29
C THR A 136 -7.85 -7.81 -22.66
N GLY A 137 -8.99 -7.26 -23.14
CA GLY A 137 -10.16 -8.04 -23.51
C GLY A 137 -10.97 -8.57 -22.32
N ASP A 138 -11.99 -9.38 -22.60
CA ASP A 138 -12.95 -9.89 -21.61
C ASP A 138 -12.29 -10.85 -20.60
N GLN A 139 -11.24 -11.54 -21.01
CA GLN A 139 -10.51 -12.50 -20.17
C GLN A 139 -9.57 -11.82 -19.16
N ALA A 140 -9.30 -10.52 -19.33
CA ALA A 140 -8.43 -9.78 -18.41
C ALA A 140 -9.05 -9.64 -17.00
N GLY A 141 -10.40 -9.54 -16.90
CA GLY A 141 -11.18 -9.62 -15.68
C GLY A 141 -10.48 -9.05 -14.42
N GLN A 142 -10.47 -9.84 -13.37
CA GLN A 142 -9.84 -9.50 -12.08
C GLN A 142 -8.32 -9.29 -12.16
N TRP A 143 -7.64 -9.89 -13.17
CA TRP A 143 -6.20 -9.71 -13.34
C TRP A 143 -5.81 -8.29 -13.68
N ARG A 144 -6.62 -7.57 -14.44
CA ARG A 144 -6.38 -6.16 -14.76
C ARG A 144 -6.27 -5.33 -13.49
N ASP A 145 -7.19 -5.53 -12.56
CA ASP A 145 -7.21 -4.80 -11.28
C ASP A 145 -6.01 -5.17 -10.41
N ILE A 146 -5.62 -6.45 -10.40
CA ILE A 146 -4.44 -6.91 -9.66
C ILE A 146 -3.15 -6.35 -10.28
N MET A 147 -3.06 -6.31 -11.62
CA MET A 147 -1.88 -5.75 -12.29
C MET A 147 -1.73 -4.24 -12.07
N LYS A 148 -2.83 -3.50 -11.97
CA LYS A 148 -2.79 -2.09 -11.58
C LYS A 148 -2.16 -1.87 -10.20
N LEU A 149 -2.28 -2.83 -9.28
CA LEU A 149 -1.67 -2.74 -7.96
C LEU A 149 -0.14 -2.77 -8.04
N LEU A 150 0.43 -3.41 -9.05
CA LEU A 150 1.89 -3.41 -9.28
C LEU A 150 2.39 -2.06 -9.80
N ASP A 151 1.51 -1.26 -10.41
CA ASP A 151 1.83 0.06 -10.92
C ASP A 151 1.91 1.12 -9.80
N ALA A 152 1.46 0.78 -8.58
CA ALA A 152 1.44 1.71 -7.43
C ALA A 152 2.83 2.28 -7.07
N GLY A 153 3.92 1.56 -7.37
CA GLY A 153 5.29 2.02 -7.15
C GLY A 153 5.75 3.07 -8.18
N PHE A 154 5.03 3.22 -9.30
CA PHE A 154 5.39 4.11 -10.42
C PHE A 154 4.17 4.94 -10.89
N PRO A 155 3.55 5.76 -10.01
CA PRO A 155 2.40 6.55 -10.37
C PRO A 155 2.77 7.61 -11.42
N ARG A 156 1.85 7.91 -12.35
CA ARG A 156 2.07 8.90 -13.40
C ARG A 156 1.43 10.26 -13.10
N SER A 157 0.45 10.29 -12.20
CA SER A 157 -0.18 11.52 -11.74
C SER A 157 -0.79 11.36 -10.35
N GLU A 158 -1.05 12.46 -9.68
CA GLU A 158 -1.84 12.45 -8.43
C GLU A 158 -3.26 11.94 -8.67
N ALA A 159 -3.84 12.28 -9.83
CA ALA A 159 -5.16 11.80 -10.21
C ALA A 159 -5.21 10.27 -10.31
N ASP A 160 -4.17 9.64 -10.85
CA ASP A 160 -4.08 8.17 -10.92
C ASP A 160 -4.06 7.56 -9.52
N VAL A 161 -3.21 8.08 -8.61
CA VAL A 161 -3.16 7.60 -7.22
C VAL A 161 -4.51 7.81 -6.55
N GLN A 162 -5.11 9.00 -6.68
CA GLN A 162 -6.38 9.32 -6.04
C GLN A 162 -7.56 8.53 -6.64
N SER A 163 -7.52 8.16 -7.93
CA SER A 163 -8.59 7.35 -8.54
C SER A 163 -8.56 5.90 -8.09
N GLU A 164 -7.38 5.33 -7.91
CA GLU A 164 -7.19 3.89 -7.65
C GLU A 164 -7.04 3.57 -6.14
N TYR A 165 -6.56 4.54 -5.32
CA TYR A 165 -6.22 4.28 -3.92
C TYR A 165 -6.78 5.32 -2.95
N ASN A 166 -7.05 4.87 -1.72
CA ASN A 166 -7.14 5.72 -0.54
C ASN A 166 -5.77 5.71 0.16
N ILE A 167 -5.24 6.87 0.50
CA ILE A 167 -4.03 6.98 1.34
C ILE A 167 -4.48 6.83 2.79
N LEU A 168 -4.07 5.77 3.46
CA LEU A 168 -4.43 5.48 4.85
C LEU A 168 -3.49 6.17 5.84
N SER A 169 -2.19 6.18 5.54
CA SER A 169 -1.18 6.84 6.36
C SER A 169 0.03 7.24 5.54
N GLN A 170 0.76 8.21 6.07
CA GLN A 170 2.09 8.60 5.62
C GLN A 170 2.98 8.73 6.84
N GLU A 171 4.11 8.07 6.83
CA GLU A 171 5.10 8.12 7.90
C GLU A 171 6.47 8.46 7.32
N VAL A 172 7.17 9.39 7.95
CA VAL A 172 8.56 9.73 7.59
C VAL A 172 9.47 9.26 8.72
N LYS A 173 10.43 8.40 8.36
CA LYS A 173 11.45 7.86 9.27
C LYS A 173 12.83 8.12 8.68
N GLY A 174 13.53 9.09 9.22
CA GLY A 174 14.80 9.56 8.64
C GLY A 174 14.60 10.08 7.23
N ASP A 175 15.32 9.51 6.27
CA ASP A 175 15.27 9.88 4.86
C ASP A 175 14.26 9.05 4.03
N VAL A 176 13.38 8.28 4.68
CA VAL A 176 12.40 7.43 4.01
C VAL A 176 10.99 7.86 4.37
N CYS A 177 10.16 8.08 3.37
CA CYS A 177 8.72 8.23 3.50
C CYS A 177 8.04 6.91 3.13
N GLU A 178 7.19 6.41 4.02
CA GLU A 178 6.34 5.24 3.80
C GLU A 178 4.88 5.69 3.64
N LEU A 179 4.27 5.31 2.52
CA LEU A 179 2.84 5.49 2.25
C LEU A 179 2.14 4.15 2.43
N THR A 180 1.03 4.17 3.14
CA THR A 180 0.11 3.03 3.21
C THR A 180 -1.12 3.34 2.36
N LEU A 181 -1.35 2.51 1.35
CA LEU A 181 -2.42 2.65 0.37
C LEU A 181 -3.44 1.53 0.51
N GLN A 182 -4.71 1.84 0.28
CA GLN A 182 -5.78 0.87 0.16
C GLN A 182 -6.42 0.98 -1.23
N PRO A 183 -6.51 -0.12 -2.01
CA PRO A 183 -7.20 -0.11 -3.29
C PRO A 183 -8.67 0.31 -3.13
N LYS A 184 -9.18 1.15 -4.02
CA LYS A 184 -10.61 1.53 -4.04
C LYS A 184 -11.48 0.43 -4.64
N SER A 185 -10.96 -0.35 -5.58
CA SER A 185 -11.66 -1.52 -6.12
C SER A 185 -11.96 -2.53 -5.02
N THR A 186 -13.23 -2.93 -4.90
CA THR A 186 -13.65 -3.94 -3.93
C THR A 186 -13.06 -5.31 -4.25
N ALA A 187 -12.92 -5.66 -5.53
CA ALA A 187 -12.27 -6.89 -5.96
C ALA A 187 -10.79 -6.93 -5.57
N ALA A 188 -10.08 -5.84 -5.85
CA ALA A 188 -8.67 -5.70 -5.47
C ALA A 188 -8.48 -5.77 -3.95
N ARG A 189 -9.32 -5.08 -3.15
CA ARG A 189 -9.25 -5.14 -1.67
C ARG A 189 -9.51 -6.52 -1.09
N LYS A 190 -10.41 -7.30 -1.69
CA LYS A 190 -10.66 -8.70 -1.26
C LYS A 190 -9.43 -9.58 -1.41
N PHE A 191 -8.57 -9.28 -2.36
CA PHE A 191 -7.35 -10.01 -2.62
C PHE A 191 -6.14 -9.40 -1.89
N MET A 192 -5.99 -8.08 -1.97
CA MET A 192 -4.86 -7.30 -1.45
C MET A 192 -5.39 -6.04 -0.75
N PRO A 193 -5.74 -6.11 0.54
CA PRO A 193 -6.35 -5.01 1.27
C PRO A 193 -5.43 -3.81 1.49
N GLN A 194 -4.12 -3.99 1.41
CA GLN A 194 -3.16 -2.92 1.73
C GLN A 194 -1.87 -3.06 0.92
N ILE A 195 -1.34 -1.90 0.52
CA ILE A 195 -0.04 -1.76 -0.15
C ILE A 195 0.75 -0.70 0.60
N LYS A 196 2.02 -0.98 0.88
CA LYS A 196 2.95 0.03 1.36
C LYS A 196 3.99 0.33 0.30
N ILE A 197 4.30 1.60 0.16
CA ILE A 197 5.32 2.10 -0.77
C ILE A 197 6.27 2.97 0.04
N SER A 198 7.55 2.68 -0.04
CA SER A 198 8.57 3.50 0.61
C SER A 198 9.48 4.13 -0.43
N PHE A 199 9.78 5.40 -0.26
CA PHE A 199 10.68 6.15 -1.12
C PHE A 199 11.59 7.08 -0.33
N SER A 200 12.74 7.40 -0.91
CA SER A 200 13.68 8.35 -0.35
C SER A 200 13.15 9.77 -0.47
N THR A 201 13.14 10.52 0.63
CA THR A 201 12.76 11.93 0.64
C THR A 201 13.81 12.83 0.00
N LYS A 202 15.05 12.34 -0.19
CA LYS A 202 16.15 13.10 -0.78
C LYS A 202 16.12 13.14 -2.30
N ASN A 203 15.77 11.99 -2.92
CA ASN A 203 15.88 11.84 -4.38
C ASN A 203 14.65 11.18 -5.00
N SER A 204 13.57 11.01 -4.23
CA SER A 204 12.30 10.40 -4.67
C SER A 204 12.43 8.98 -5.25
N THR A 205 13.54 8.29 -4.97
CA THR A 205 13.77 6.94 -5.45
C THR A 205 12.96 5.92 -4.66
N LEU A 206 12.28 5.01 -5.35
CA LEU A 206 11.57 3.88 -4.73
C LEU A 206 12.57 2.99 -3.98
N THR A 207 12.32 2.73 -2.69
CA THR A 207 13.19 1.91 -1.84
C THR A 207 12.58 0.57 -1.48
N SER A 208 11.26 0.50 -1.31
CA SER A 208 10.57 -0.78 -1.11
C SER A 208 9.08 -0.69 -1.47
N THR A 209 8.50 -1.88 -1.72
CA THR A 209 7.05 -2.09 -1.76
C THR A 209 6.70 -3.26 -0.86
N GLU A 210 5.54 -3.20 -0.19
CA GLU A 210 5.01 -4.31 0.59
C GLU A 210 3.53 -4.51 0.28
N LEU A 211 3.19 -5.73 -0.12
CA LEU A 211 1.83 -6.13 -0.45
C LEU A 211 1.31 -7.00 0.70
N GLN A 212 0.20 -6.59 1.29
CA GLN A 212 -0.50 -7.40 2.30
C GLN A 212 -1.65 -8.14 1.63
N MET A 213 -1.66 -9.45 1.73
CA MET A 213 -2.71 -10.30 1.18
C MET A 213 -3.85 -10.49 2.18
N ALA A 214 -5.04 -10.84 1.69
CA ALA A 214 -6.22 -11.04 2.52
C ALA A 214 -6.09 -12.17 3.56
N ASP A 215 -5.27 -13.18 3.28
CA ASP A 215 -4.94 -14.27 4.21
C ASP A 215 -3.97 -13.83 5.32
N GLY A 216 -3.50 -12.56 5.24
CA GLY A 216 -2.53 -11.97 6.15
C GLY A 216 -1.08 -12.34 5.86
N SER A 217 -0.79 -12.98 4.72
CA SER A 217 0.57 -13.09 4.22
C SER A 217 1.05 -11.74 3.67
N THR A 218 2.37 -11.56 3.63
CA THR A 218 2.96 -10.34 3.07
C THR A 218 4.03 -10.69 2.05
N MET A 219 4.20 -9.81 1.07
CA MET A 219 5.29 -9.84 0.11
C MET A 219 5.95 -8.46 0.07
N ARG A 220 7.14 -8.37 0.64
CA ARG A 220 7.97 -7.17 0.65
C ARG A 220 9.08 -7.30 -0.39
N ASN A 221 9.29 -6.23 -1.14
CA ASN A 221 10.39 -6.11 -2.10
C ASN A 221 11.23 -4.91 -1.70
N ASP A 222 12.48 -5.13 -1.36
CA ASP A 222 13.46 -4.07 -1.11
C ASP A 222 14.31 -3.88 -2.35
N PHE A 223 14.43 -2.63 -2.83
CA PHE A 223 15.18 -2.26 -4.03
C PHE A 223 16.55 -1.71 -3.64
N LYS A 224 17.58 -2.24 -4.26
CA LYS A 224 18.98 -1.86 -4.06
C LYS A 224 19.64 -1.52 -5.38
N ASN A 225 20.74 -0.78 -5.34
CA ASN A 225 21.53 -0.44 -6.53
C ASN A 225 20.65 0.16 -7.65
N THR A 226 19.68 0.97 -7.25
CA THR A 226 18.67 1.54 -8.14
C THR A 226 19.31 2.48 -9.16
N GLN A 227 18.94 2.32 -10.43
CA GLN A 227 19.32 3.18 -11.55
C GLN A 227 18.04 3.80 -12.13
N LEU A 228 18.07 5.12 -12.31
CA LEU A 228 16.99 5.86 -12.95
C LEU A 228 17.38 6.19 -14.38
N ASN A 229 16.47 5.95 -15.31
CA ASN A 229 16.65 6.16 -16.74
C ASN A 229 17.89 5.44 -17.35
N PRO A 230 18.21 4.18 -16.92
CA PRO A 230 19.27 3.42 -17.60
C PRO A 230 18.82 3.06 -19.02
N LYS A 231 19.78 2.82 -19.90
CA LYS A 231 19.47 2.20 -21.20
C LYS A 231 19.14 0.73 -20.97
N ILE A 232 17.93 0.32 -21.35
CA ILE A 232 17.47 -1.06 -21.24
C ILE A 232 17.34 -1.66 -22.64
N ASP A 233 17.71 -2.95 -22.78
CA ASP A 233 17.49 -3.69 -24.02
C ASP A 233 16.04 -4.14 -24.12
N GLU A 234 15.33 -3.69 -25.14
CA GLU A 234 13.90 -4.01 -25.38
C GLU A 234 13.64 -5.53 -25.48
N SER A 235 14.65 -6.32 -25.86
CA SER A 235 14.55 -7.78 -25.92
C SER A 235 14.26 -8.41 -24.55
N LEU A 236 14.54 -7.72 -23.45
CA LEU A 236 14.22 -8.17 -22.10
C LEU A 236 12.69 -8.29 -21.87
N PHE A 237 11.89 -7.49 -22.57
CA PHE A 237 10.43 -7.50 -22.46
C PHE A 237 9.74 -8.42 -23.47
N ALA A 238 10.52 -9.03 -24.37
CA ALA A 238 10.01 -9.97 -25.39
C ALA A 238 10.73 -11.34 -25.31
N PRO A 239 10.55 -12.10 -24.20
CA PRO A 239 11.26 -13.35 -24.01
C PRO A 239 10.88 -14.39 -25.06
N LYS A 240 11.88 -14.99 -25.69
CA LYS A 240 11.70 -16.10 -26.64
C LYS A 240 11.76 -17.41 -25.87
N LEU A 241 10.65 -18.14 -25.81
CA LEU A 241 10.61 -19.48 -25.22
C LEU A 241 10.94 -20.55 -26.26
N GLY A 242 11.72 -21.53 -25.85
CA GLY A 242 11.98 -22.71 -26.69
C GLY A 242 10.71 -23.55 -26.89
N SER A 243 10.72 -24.39 -27.92
CA SER A 243 9.61 -25.31 -28.22
C SER A 243 9.34 -26.38 -27.13
N ASP A 244 10.29 -26.53 -26.21
CA ASP A 244 10.22 -27.43 -25.06
C ASP A 244 9.45 -26.83 -23.86
N TYR A 245 8.98 -25.58 -23.97
CA TYR A 245 8.17 -24.95 -22.91
C TYR A 245 6.69 -25.30 -23.07
N LYS A 246 6.08 -25.74 -21.97
CA LYS A 246 4.63 -25.87 -21.87
C LYS A 246 4.03 -24.52 -21.42
N ILE A 247 3.27 -23.89 -22.32
CA ILE A 247 2.57 -22.63 -22.03
C ILE A 247 1.13 -22.98 -21.63
N THR A 248 0.67 -22.45 -20.50
CA THR A 248 -0.70 -22.59 -20.00
C THR A 248 -1.34 -21.22 -19.86
N GLU A 249 -2.67 -21.15 -20.01
CA GLU A 249 -3.47 -19.96 -19.78
C GLU A 249 -4.46 -20.27 -18.63
N PRO A 250 -4.10 -19.93 -17.37
CA PRO A 250 -4.84 -20.40 -16.20
C PRO A 250 -6.32 -20.02 -16.13
N PHE A 251 -6.73 -19.00 -16.92
CA PHE A 251 -8.11 -18.48 -16.93
C PHE A 251 -8.92 -18.81 -18.18
N LYS A 252 -8.37 -19.51 -19.15
CA LYS A 252 -9.23 -20.17 -20.16
C LYS A 252 -9.96 -21.30 -19.45
N GLN A 253 -11.23 -21.09 -19.12
CA GLN A 253 -12.12 -22.19 -18.76
C GLN A 253 -12.12 -23.17 -19.93
N GLN A 254 -11.76 -24.43 -19.67
CA GLN A 254 -11.93 -25.54 -20.57
C GLN A 254 -13.42 -25.84 -20.74
#